data_7ea04ae4b8164a23c71f9cfd4a6e7145
#
_entry.id   7ea04ae4b8164a23c71f9cfd4a6e7145
#
_cell.length_a   1.000
_cell.length_b   1.000
_cell.length_c   1.000
_cell.angle_alpha   90.00
_cell.angle_beta   90.00
_cell.angle_gamma   90.00
#
_symmetry.space_group_name_H-M   'P 1'
#
loop_
_entity.id
_entity.type
_entity.pdbx_description
1 polymer ?
#
loop_
_entity_poly.entity_id
_entity_poly.type
_entity_poly.pdbx_seq_one_letter_code
_entity_poly.pdbx_strand_id
1 'polypeptide(L)'
;MKRMLFILILIISASVIFQAKAQTQKNNNYDFFDTVVNNHNQIFGPSGIPSAIEMVLKYCKAVDFNFYDLQLKWQNKIDGSFRDFDKKELYGITFSQKFVLPRDESFPMDSLFQTIDNELKSGKKVIIALQVETGWSIFVVYKKSPDGELVSYSKYGSHTTILRNTKEIVKKSNGTEIMTYSISSNE
;
A
#
# COMPACT_ATOMS: atom_id res chain seq x y z
N MET A 1 -8.70 11.92 -56.57
CA MET A 1 -8.45 12.91 -55.51
C MET A 1 -9.43 12.87 -54.34
N LYS A 2 -10.77 12.82 -54.51
CA LYS A 2 -11.74 12.80 -53.41
C LYS A 2 -11.61 11.58 -52.45
N ARG A 3 -11.26 10.38 -52.92
CA ARG A 3 -11.10 9.18 -52.10
C ARG A 3 -9.84 9.22 -51.20
N MET A 4 -8.74 9.84 -51.64
CA MET A 4 -7.52 10.00 -50.83
C MET A 4 -7.72 11.00 -49.68
N LEU A 5 -8.51 12.04 -49.88
CA LEU A 5 -8.80 13.05 -48.87
C LEU A 5 -9.65 12.44 -47.70
N PHE A 6 -10.57 11.52 -48.00
CA PHE A 6 -11.40 10.86 -47.01
C PHE A 6 -10.62 9.91 -46.09
N ILE A 7 -9.63 9.19 -46.66
CA ILE A 7 -8.74 8.29 -45.89
C ILE A 7 -7.84 9.10 -44.96
N LEU A 8 -7.33 10.24 -45.40
CA LEU A 8 -6.47 11.11 -44.60
C LEU A 8 -7.23 11.70 -43.39
N ILE A 9 -8.50 12.12 -43.57
CA ILE A 9 -9.35 12.65 -42.52
C ILE A 9 -9.68 11.55 -41.46
N LEU A 10 -9.89 10.29 -41.88
CA LEU A 10 -10.15 9.16 -40.99
C LEU A 10 -8.94 8.79 -40.13
N ILE A 11 -7.71 8.87 -40.70
CA ILE A 11 -6.48 8.60 -39.95
C ILE A 11 -6.21 9.69 -38.93
N ILE A 12 -6.45 10.95 -39.26
CA ILE A 12 -6.27 12.07 -38.31
C ILE A 12 -7.28 12.00 -37.18
N SER A 13 -8.53 11.65 -37.46
CA SER A 13 -9.54 11.51 -36.40
C SER A 13 -9.26 10.34 -35.45
N ALA A 14 -8.75 9.21 -35.95
CA ALA A 14 -8.35 8.08 -35.13
C ALA A 14 -7.17 8.39 -34.23
N SER A 15 -6.16 9.13 -34.71
CA SER A 15 -5.00 9.53 -33.93
C SER A 15 -5.36 10.53 -32.81
N VAL A 16 -6.27 11.46 -33.05
CA VAL A 16 -6.75 12.44 -32.09
C VAL A 16 -7.56 11.72 -30.95
N ILE A 17 -8.40 10.75 -31.31
CA ILE A 17 -9.16 9.96 -30.34
C ILE A 17 -8.22 9.10 -29.48
N PHE A 18 -7.16 8.53 -30.07
CA PHE A 18 -6.18 7.74 -29.34
C PHE A 18 -5.34 8.59 -28.37
N GLN A 19 -4.93 9.79 -28.80
CA GLN A 19 -4.24 10.74 -27.93
C GLN A 19 -5.14 11.28 -26.82
N ALA A 20 -6.42 11.56 -27.09
CA ALA A 20 -7.37 11.99 -26.10
C ALA A 20 -7.62 10.90 -25.03
N LYS A 21 -7.74 9.60 -25.43
CA LYS A 21 -7.82 8.49 -24.48
C LYS A 21 -6.55 8.32 -23.66
N ALA A 22 -5.38 8.48 -24.25
CA ALA A 22 -4.10 8.43 -23.53
C ALA A 22 -3.93 9.60 -22.55
N GLN A 23 -4.40 10.80 -22.89
CA GLN A 23 -4.38 11.96 -22.00
C GLN A 23 -5.42 11.86 -20.86
N THR A 24 -6.61 11.30 -21.13
CA THR A 24 -7.62 11.08 -20.09
C THR A 24 -7.16 10.02 -19.07
N GLN A 25 -6.38 9.02 -19.49
CA GLN A 25 -5.74 8.07 -18.57
C GLN A 25 -4.60 8.69 -17.76
N LYS A 26 -3.95 9.75 -18.23
CA LYS A 26 -2.81 10.39 -17.55
C LYS A 26 -3.23 11.37 -16.45
N ASN A 27 -4.48 11.85 -16.44
CA ASN A 27 -4.97 12.87 -15.48
C ASN A 27 -5.81 12.31 -14.34
N ASN A 28 -6.09 11.00 -14.26
CA ASN A 28 -6.75 10.36 -13.13
C ASN A 28 -5.77 9.48 -12.34
N ASN A 29 -4.63 10.05 -11.93
CA ASN A 29 -3.73 9.43 -10.95
C ASN A 29 -4.29 9.56 -9.50
N TYR A 30 -5.59 9.39 -9.33
CA TYR A 30 -6.15 9.12 -8.03
C TYR A 30 -5.77 7.66 -7.71
N ASP A 31 -4.78 7.48 -6.84
CA ASP A 31 -4.46 6.13 -6.38
C ASP A 31 -5.70 5.61 -5.64
N PHE A 32 -6.27 4.51 -6.11
CA PHE A 32 -7.44 3.89 -5.47
C PHE A 32 -7.21 3.67 -3.96
N PHE A 33 -5.95 3.57 -3.55
CA PHE A 33 -5.57 3.48 -2.15
C PHE A 33 -5.95 4.74 -1.35
N ASP A 34 -5.93 5.94 -1.93
CA ASP A 34 -6.41 7.16 -1.26
C ASP A 34 -7.92 7.04 -0.94
N THR A 35 -8.71 6.43 -1.84
CA THR A 35 -10.12 6.14 -1.57
C THR A 35 -10.28 5.15 -0.42
N VAL A 36 -9.45 4.10 -0.37
CA VAL A 36 -9.45 3.13 0.74
C VAL A 36 -9.15 3.84 2.05
N VAL A 37 -8.06 4.62 2.12
CA VAL A 37 -7.65 5.34 3.34
C VAL A 37 -8.75 6.27 3.84
N ASN A 38 -9.40 7.02 2.94
CA ASN A 38 -10.44 7.99 3.30
C ASN A 38 -11.72 7.30 3.84
N ASN A 39 -12.00 6.07 3.41
CA ASN A 39 -13.19 5.31 3.81
C ASN A 39 -12.88 4.21 4.85
N HIS A 40 -11.67 4.17 5.41
CA HIS A 40 -11.29 3.19 6.42
C HIS A 40 -11.09 3.86 7.78
N ASN A 41 -11.42 3.12 8.85
CA ASN A 41 -11.20 3.53 10.24
C ASN A 41 -10.45 2.45 11.01
N GLN A 42 -9.58 2.86 11.92
CA GLN A 42 -9.11 1.97 12.96
C GLN A 42 -10.10 2.07 14.13
N ILE A 43 -10.84 0.99 14.41
CA ILE A 43 -11.93 1.00 15.39
C ILE A 43 -11.49 0.76 16.84
N PHE A 44 -10.30 0.17 17.05
CA PHE A 44 -9.72 -0.05 18.38
C PHE A 44 -8.26 0.42 18.40
N GLY A 45 -7.81 1.00 19.51
CA GLY A 45 -6.42 1.45 19.68
C GLY A 45 -5.38 0.38 19.32
N PRO A 46 -5.46 -0.85 19.86
CA PRO A 46 -4.49 -1.92 19.57
C PRO A 46 -4.66 -2.60 18.22
N SER A 47 -5.64 -2.23 17.40
CA SER A 47 -5.93 -2.91 16.13
C SER A 47 -5.13 -2.38 14.92
N GLY A 48 -3.97 -1.75 15.12
CA GLY A 48 -3.18 -1.17 14.03
C GLY A 48 -2.79 -2.17 12.94
N ILE A 49 -2.36 -3.38 13.31
CA ILE A 49 -1.99 -4.43 12.34
C ILE A 49 -3.21 -4.90 11.55
N PRO A 50 -4.31 -5.39 12.17
CA PRO A 50 -5.50 -5.79 11.41
C PRO A 50 -6.11 -4.65 10.60
N SER A 51 -6.06 -3.40 11.09
CA SER A 51 -6.50 -2.23 10.33
C SER A 51 -5.69 -2.04 9.04
N ALA A 52 -4.36 -2.14 9.11
CA ALA A 52 -3.49 -2.05 7.93
C ALA A 52 -3.73 -3.21 6.95
N ILE A 53 -3.95 -4.42 7.44
CA ILE A 53 -4.30 -5.59 6.62
C ILE A 53 -5.65 -5.36 5.93
N GLU A 54 -6.67 -4.89 6.63
CA GLU A 54 -7.98 -4.56 6.04
C GLU A 54 -7.88 -3.48 4.96
N MET A 55 -7.01 -2.46 5.12
CA MET A 55 -6.75 -1.48 4.07
C MET A 55 -6.17 -2.15 2.81
N VAL A 56 -5.24 -3.10 2.96
CA VAL A 56 -4.70 -3.86 1.83
C VAL A 56 -5.76 -4.74 1.19
N LEU A 57 -6.57 -5.46 1.96
CA LEU A 57 -7.66 -6.29 1.45
C LEU A 57 -8.67 -5.46 0.64
N LYS A 58 -9.07 -4.29 1.15
CA LYS A 58 -9.95 -3.34 0.45
C LYS A 58 -9.30 -2.80 -0.83
N TYR A 59 -8.01 -2.47 -0.77
CA TYR A 59 -7.25 -2.04 -1.95
C TYR A 59 -7.21 -3.10 -3.05
N CYS A 60 -7.01 -4.35 -2.67
CA CYS A 60 -7.04 -5.49 -3.59
C CYS A 60 -8.46 -5.89 -4.01
N LYS A 61 -9.50 -5.21 -3.51
CA LYS A 61 -10.92 -5.53 -3.75
C LYS A 61 -11.30 -6.95 -3.32
N ALA A 62 -10.57 -7.51 -2.38
CA ALA A 62 -10.82 -8.84 -1.80
C ALA A 62 -11.98 -8.81 -0.79
N VAL A 63 -12.27 -7.61 -0.25
CA VAL A 63 -13.38 -7.37 0.67
C VAL A 63 -14.00 -6.00 0.40
N ASP A 64 -15.22 -5.77 0.88
CA ASP A 64 -15.93 -4.51 0.75
C ASP A 64 -15.39 -3.41 1.70
N PHE A 65 -15.76 -2.13 1.46
CA PHE A 65 -15.35 -1.01 2.29
C PHE A 65 -15.85 -1.07 3.73
N ASN A 66 -16.97 -1.73 3.99
CA ASN A 66 -17.54 -1.92 5.33
C ASN A 66 -16.99 -3.14 6.07
N PHE A 67 -15.97 -3.82 5.53
CA PHE A 67 -15.32 -4.95 6.17
C PHE A 67 -14.42 -4.49 7.33
N TYR A 68 -14.68 -4.99 8.55
CA TYR A 68 -13.93 -4.72 9.79
C TYR A 68 -13.76 -5.97 10.67
N ASP A 69 -13.95 -7.16 10.11
CA ASP A 69 -13.97 -8.41 10.85
C ASP A 69 -12.64 -8.75 11.53
N LEU A 70 -11.51 -8.33 10.92
CA LEU A 70 -10.20 -8.60 11.53
C LEU A 70 -10.00 -7.75 12.78
N GLN A 71 -10.39 -6.47 12.73
CA GLN A 71 -10.33 -5.59 13.88
C GLN A 71 -11.30 -6.05 14.99
N LEU A 72 -12.53 -6.44 14.64
CA LEU A 72 -13.51 -6.96 15.61
C LEU A 72 -13.00 -8.21 16.33
N LYS A 73 -12.36 -9.14 15.63
CA LYS A 73 -11.70 -10.31 16.23
C LYS A 73 -10.51 -9.94 17.11
N TRP A 74 -9.96 -8.74 16.92
CA TRP A 74 -8.78 -8.23 17.66
C TRP A 74 -9.13 -7.39 18.89
N GLN A 75 -10.40 -7.09 19.12
CA GLN A 75 -10.89 -6.14 20.13
C GLN A 75 -10.27 -6.29 21.52
N ASN A 76 -10.03 -7.54 21.95
CA ASN A 76 -9.50 -7.85 23.29
C ASN A 76 -7.99 -8.17 23.30
N LYS A 77 -7.28 -8.02 22.17
CA LYS A 77 -5.83 -8.20 22.11
C LYS A 77 -5.14 -6.90 22.49
N ILE A 78 -4.24 -6.98 23.44
CA ILE A 78 -3.43 -5.85 23.90
C ILE A 78 -2.12 -5.78 23.11
N ASP A 79 -1.61 -6.93 22.70
CA ASP A 79 -0.39 -7.12 21.94
C ASP A 79 -0.68 -7.83 20.62
N GLY A 80 0.14 -7.60 19.65
CA GLY A 80 0.06 -8.25 18.34
C GLY A 80 1.35 -8.04 17.57
N SER A 81 1.65 -8.97 16.69
CA SER A 81 2.79 -8.88 15.82
C SER A 81 2.41 -9.27 14.39
N PHE A 82 3.27 -8.94 13.43
CA PHE A 82 3.10 -9.42 12.06
C PHE A 82 3.10 -10.95 11.97
N ARG A 83 3.74 -11.66 12.94
CA ARG A 83 3.71 -13.12 13.04
C ARG A 83 2.30 -13.69 13.14
N ASP A 84 1.36 -12.94 13.71
CA ASP A 84 -0.04 -13.37 13.81
C ASP A 84 -0.70 -13.55 12.43
N PHE A 85 -0.14 -12.94 11.40
CA PHE A 85 -0.65 -12.96 10.03
C PHE A 85 0.36 -13.55 9.03
N ASP A 86 1.58 -13.92 9.46
CA ASP A 86 2.61 -14.48 8.59
C ASP A 86 2.13 -15.81 8.00
N LYS A 87 2.30 -15.95 6.67
CA LYS A 87 1.89 -17.11 5.87
C LYS A 87 0.39 -17.43 5.95
N LYS A 88 -0.43 -16.51 6.44
CA LYS A 88 -1.88 -16.68 6.43
C LYS A 88 -2.49 -16.17 5.15
N GLU A 89 -3.34 -17.00 4.56
CA GLU A 89 -4.23 -16.59 3.48
C GLU A 89 -5.52 -16.02 4.06
N LEU A 90 -5.86 -14.82 3.62
CA LEU A 90 -7.07 -14.09 3.98
C LEU A 90 -7.73 -13.61 2.70
N TYR A 91 -8.90 -14.13 2.37
CA TYR A 91 -9.69 -13.70 1.21
C TYR A 91 -8.89 -13.76 -0.12
N GLY A 92 -8.14 -14.86 -0.34
CA GLY A 92 -7.33 -15.05 -1.55
C GLY A 92 -6.02 -14.24 -1.56
N ILE A 93 -5.63 -13.65 -0.43
CA ILE A 93 -4.38 -12.90 -0.29
C ILE A 93 -3.53 -13.53 0.82
N THR A 94 -2.33 -13.98 0.48
CA THR A 94 -1.37 -14.54 1.44
C THR A 94 -0.39 -13.47 1.89
N PHE A 95 -0.35 -13.19 3.19
CA PHE A 95 0.56 -12.24 3.81
C PHE A 95 1.88 -12.90 4.22
N SER A 96 2.98 -12.15 4.13
CA SER A 96 4.32 -12.64 4.46
C SER A 96 5.12 -11.59 5.21
N GLN A 97 5.52 -11.92 6.45
CA GLN A 97 6.42 -11.10 7.25
C GLN A 97 7.84 -11.21 6.74
N LYS A 98 8.56 -10.09 6.68
CA LYS A 98 9.97 -10.03 6.24
C LYS A 98 10.78 -9.13 7.16
N PHE A 99 12.10 -9.33 7.15
CA PHE A 99 13.07 -8.54 7.92
C PHE A 99 12.86 -8.64 9.44
N VAL A 100 12.55 -9.84 9.94
CA VAL A 100 12.53 -10.16 11.37
C VAL A 100 13.97 -10.34 11.85
N LEU A 101 14.71 -9.25 11.96
CA LEU A 101 16.15 -9.20 12.25
C LEU A 101 16.41 -8.23 13.41
N PRO A 102 17.55 -8.35 14.10
CA PRO A 102 18.00 -7.33 15.04
C PRO A 102 18.06 -5.95 14.38
N ARG A 103 17.66 -4.91 15.09
CA ARG A 103 17.69 -3.53 14.63
C ARG A 103 18.97 -2.85 15.12
N ASP A 104 20.06 -3.11 14.39
CA ASP A 104 21.39 -2.61 14.68
C ASP A 104 22.11 -2.18 13.39
N GLU A 105 23.37 -1.85 13.48
CA GLU A 105 24.18 -1.38 12.34
C GLU A 105 24.33 -2.42 11.22
N SER A 106 24.13 -3.71 11.51
CA SER A 106 24.19 -4.80 10.52
C SER A 106 22.89 -5.01 9.75
N PHE A 107 21.83 -4.26 10.11
CA PHE A 107 20.51 -4.42 9.47
C PHE A 107 20.59 -4.15 7.96
N PRO A 108 20.08 -5.04 7.09
CA PRO A 108 20.22 -4.95 5.64
C PRO A 108 19.30 -3.88 5.03
N MET A 109 19.58 -2.62 5.33
CA MET A 109 18.75 -1.45 5.00
C MET A 109 18.46 -1.33 3.50
N ASP A 110 19.48 -1.55 2.66
CA ASP A 110 19.34 -1.47 1.20
C ASP A 110 18.39 -2.56 0.67
N SER A 111 18.51 -3.78 1.19
CA SER A 111 17.61 -4.89 0.83
C SER A 111 16.17 -4.64 1.26
N LEU A 112 15.96 -4.02 2.42
CA LEU A 112 14.63 -3.60 2.87
C LEU A 112 14.02 -2.60 1.88
N PHE A 113 14.73 -1.52 1.57
CA PHE A 113 14.20 -0.48 0.66
C PHE A 113 14.02 -1.00 -0.76
N GLN A 114 14.93 -1.87 -1.24
CA GLN A 114 14.77 -2.51 -2.54
C GLN A 114 13.52 -3.41 -2.58
N THR A 115 13.26 -4.16 -1.52
CA THR A 115 12.04 -4.98 -1.40
C THR A 115 10.80 -4.10 -1.47
N ILE A 116 10.74 -3.02 -0.70
CA ILE A 116 9.62 -2.08 -0.73
C ILE A 116 9.45 -1.47 -2.13
N ASP A 117 10.54 -1.01 -2.76
CA ASP A 117 10.51 -0.44 -4.11
C ASP A 117 9.97 -1.44 -5.15
N ASN A 118 10.32 -2.71 -5.05
CA ASN A 118 9.85 -3.76 -5.97
C ASN A 118 8.35 -4.05 -5.78
N GLU A 119 7.88 -4.11 -4.55
CA GLU A 119 6.44 -4.28 -4.27
C GLU A 119 5.63 -3.08 -4.79
N LEU A 120 6.10 -1.85 -4.56
CA LEU A 120 5.43 -0.64 -5.07
C LEU A 120 5.41 -0.59 -6.61
N LYS A 121 6.51 -0.98 -7.28
CA LYS A 121 6.57 -1.07 -8.75
C LYS A 121 5.60 -2.10 -9.33
N SER A 122 5.33 -3.17 -8.59
CA SER A 122 4.31 -4.17 -8.97
C SER A 122 2.88 -3.74 -8.64
N GLY A 123 2.67 -2.50 -8.20
CA GLY A 123 1.36 -1.95 -7.85
C GLY A 123 0.86 -2.34 -6.45
N LYS A 124 1.67 -3.04 -5.67
CA LYS A 124 1.32 -3.45 -4.31
C LYS A 124 1.61 -2.37 -3.29
N LYS A 125 1.04 -2.53 -2.11
CA LYS A 125 1.31 -1.73 -0.92
C LYS A 125 2.11 -2.57 0.08
N VAL A 126 2.83 -1.93 1.00
CA VAL A 126 3.65 -2.65 1.99
C VAL A 126 3.26 -2.17 3.39
N ILE A 127 2.91 -3.10 4.28
CA ILE A 127 2.66 -2.77 5.68
C ILE A 127 4.01 -2.72 6.41
N ILE A 128 4.22 -1.70 7.22
CA ILE A 128 5.48 -1.42 7.90
C ILE A 128 5.24 -0.99 9.35
N ALA A 129 6.08 -1.46 10.28
CA ALA A 129 6.13 -0.94 11.63
C ALA A 129 7.12 0.22 11.70
N LEU A 130 6.73 1.36 12.25
CA LEU A 130 7.59 2.55 12.38
C LEU A 130 7.65 3.01 13.83
N GLN A 131 8.83 3.37 14.29
CA GLN A 131 9.03 4.02 15.57
C GLN A 131 8.79 5.52 15.42
N VAL A 132 7.68 5.99 15.96
CA VAL A 132 7.31 7.40 16.02
C VAL A 132 7.39 7.89 17.48
N GLU A 133 7.17 9.18 17.73
CA GLU A 133 7.28 9.76 19.08
C GLU A 133 6.44 9.04 20.15
N THR A 134 5.28 8.52 19.75
CA THR A 134 4.36 7.79 20.66
C THR A 134 4.68 6.29 20.79
N GLY A 135 5.76 5.81 20.19
CA GLY A 135 6.16 4.40 20.16
C GLY A 135 6.03 3.74 18.77
N TRP A 136 5.88 2.42 18.75
CA TRP A 136 5.72 1.68 17.51
C TRP A 136 4.30 1.79 16.97
N SER A 137 4.19 2.18 15.71
CA SER A 137 2.91 2.33 15.00
C SER A 137 2.95 1.64 13.64
N ILE A 138 1.80 1.19 13.17
CA ILE A 138 1.67 0.48 11.91
C ILE A 138 1.22 1.44 10.81
N PHE A 139 1.94 1.41 9.71
CA PHE A 139 1.69 2.21 8.51
C PHE A 139 1.58 1.33 7.27
N VAL A 140 1.00 1.87 6.22
CA VAL A 140 1.00 1.27 4.87
C VAL A 140 1.75 2.20 3.94
N VAL A 141 2.89 1.75 3.44
CA VAL A 141 3.64 2.44 2.37
C VAL A 141 2.88 2.27 1.07
N TYR A 142 2.53 3.37 0.44
CA TYR A 142 1.66 3.31 -0.74
C TYR A 142 2.29 3.85 -2.03
N LYS A 143 3.29 4.72 -1.91
CA LYS A 143 4.02 5.22 -3.07
C LYS A 143 5.41 5.75 -2.70
N LYS A 144 6.20 6.00 -3.72
CA LYS A 144 7.44 6.77 -3.66
C LYS A 144 7.18 8.18 -4.18
N SER A 145 7.67 9.18 -3.48
CA SER A 145 7.63 10.58 -3.90
C SER A 145 8.68 10.87 -5.00
N PRO A 146 8.58 11.99 -5.72
CA PRO A 146 9.54 12.34 -6.79
C PRO A 146 11.00 12.47 -6.30
N ASP A 147 11.21 12.88 -5.05
CA ASP A 147 12.51 12.98 -4.39
C ASP A 147 13.03 11.64 -3.87
N GLY A 148 12.28 10.55 -4.10
CA GLY A 148 12.69 9.19 -3.76
C GLY A 148 12.32 8.74 -2.35
N GLU A 149 11.66 9.57 -1.54
CA GLU A 149 11.15 9.18 -0.23
C GLU A 149 9.92 8.28 -0.33
N LEU A 150 9.69 7.49 0.74
CA LEU A 150 8.51 6.65 0.86
C LEU A 150 7.41 7.42 1.60
N VAL A 151 6.20 7.38 1.03
CA VAL A 151 5.00 7.97 1.64
C VAL A 151 4.14 6.87 2.22
N SER A 152 3.77 7.00 3.49
CA SER A 152 2.97 6.01 4.20
C SER A 152 1.81 6.62 4.97
N TYR A 153 0.75 5.82 5.08
CA TYR A 153 -0.48 6.16 5.82
C TYR A 153 -0.64 5.28 7.05
N SER A 154 -1.13 5.87 8.12
CA SER A 154 -1.70 5.17 9.28
C SER A 154 -3.07 5.74 9.61
N LYS A 155 -3.89 4.93 10.28
CA LYS A 155 -5.20 5.34 10.79
C LYS A 155 -5.20 5.22 12.31
N TYR A 156 -5.85 6.19 12.97
CA TYR A 156 -6.22 6.12 14.37
C TYR A 156 -7.63 6.69 14.52
N GLY A 157 -8.62 5.85 14.79
CA GLY A 157 -10.01 6.22 14.57
C GLY A 157 -10.24 6.61 13.11
N SER A 158 -10.92 7.71 12.88
CA SER A 158 -11.09 8.33 11.57
C SER A 158 -9.90 9.19 11.14
N HIS A 159 -8.98 9.52 12.07
CA HIS A 159 -7.84 10.36 11.77
C HIS A 159 -6.82 9.63 10.88
N THR A 160 -6.28 10.34 9.89
CA THR A 160 -5.24 9.83 8.98
C THR A 160 -3.93 10.56 9.26
N THR A 161 -2.89 9.79 9.56
CA THR A 161 -1.52 10.29 9.62
C THR A 161 -0.80 9.97 8.32
N ILE A 162 -0.13 10.96 7.73
CA ILE A 162 0.66 10.83 6.51
C ILE A 162 2.12 11.12 6.85
N LEU A 163 2.99 10.16 6.62
CA LEU A 163 4.44 10.34 6.71
C LEU A 163 5.03 10.42 5.31
N ARG A 164 5.91 11.42 5.09
CA ARG A 164 6.61 11.67 3.82
C ARG A 164 8.12 11.44 3.92
N ASN A 165 8.58 10.97 5.07
CA ASN A 165 9.97 10.70 5.42
C ASN A 165 10.15 9.31 6.03
N THR A 166 9.42 8.33 5.53
CA THR A 166 9.41 6.96 6.06
C THR A 166 10.81 6.34 6.07
N LYS A 167 11.63 6.57 5.03
CA LYS A 167 13.01 6.05 4.99
C LYS A 167 13.88 6.62 6.10
N GLU A 168 13.74 7.91 6.39
CA GLU A 168 14.48 8.56 7.48
C GLU A 168 14.13 7.94 8.83
N ILE A 169 12.84 7.71 9.09
CA ILE A 169 12.38 7.08 10.34
C ILE A 169 12.94 5.66 10.47
N VAL A 170 12.91 4.86 9.42
CA VAL A 170 13.46 3.50 9.40
C VAL A 170 14.98 3.51 9.68
N LYS A 171 15.71 4.44 9.06
CA LYS A 171 17.16 4.59 9.29
C LYS A 171 17.46 4.96 10.74
N LYS A 172 16.70 5.89 11.34
CA LYS A 172 16.86 6.28 12.75
C LYS A 172 16.60 5.14 13.72
N SER A 173 15.77 4.18 13.34
CA SER A 173 15.43 3.00 14.15
C SER A 173 16.37 1.80 13.87
N ASN A 174 17.41 1.96 13.07
CA ASN A 174 18.30 0.89 12.61
C ASN A 174 17.54 -0.30 12.00
N GLY A 175 16.45 -0.03 11.27
CA GLY A 175 15.69 -1.05 10.59
C GLY A 175 14.28 -1.25 11.12
N THR A 176 13.53 -2.09 10.42
CA THR A 176 12.17 -2.47 10.78
C THR A 176 11.77 -3.75 10.05
N GLU A 177 10.71 -4.39 10.56
CA GLU A 177 10.02 -5.45 9.86
C GLU A 177 8.90 -4.89 8.95
N ILE A 178 8.62 -5.62 7.88
CA ILE A 178 7.53 -5.30 6.96
C ILE A 178 6.67 -6.53 6.71
N MET A 179 5.46 -6.30 6.22
CA MET A 179 4.60 -7.33 5.69
C MET A 179 4.28 -7.05 4.22
N THR A 180 4.57 -8.01 3.38
CA THR A 180 4.22 -8.04 1.96
C THR A 180 3.08 -9.02 1.73
N TYR A 181 2.58 -9.13 0.51
CA TYR A 181 1.52 -10.08 0.19
C TYR A 181 1.59 -10.56 -1.26
N SER A 182 1.01 -11.72 -1.51
CA SER A 182 0.73 -12.26 -2.83
C SER A 182 -0.75 -12.51 -3.01
N ILE A 183 -1.26 -12.29 -4.22
CA ILE A 183 -2.64 -12.61 -4.58
C ILE A 183 -2.61 -14.01 -5.19
N SER A 184 -3.43 -14.92 -4.65
CA SER A 184 -3.56 -16.26 -5.21
C SER A 184 -4.16 -16.12 -6.62
N SER A 185 -3.42 -16.56 -7.66
CA SER A 185 -3.99 -16.71 -8.99
C SER A 185 -5.03 -17.82 -8.90
N ASN A 186 -6.30 -17.50 -9.10
CA ASN A 186 -7.28 -18.55 -9.39
C ASN A 186 -6.89 -19.13 -10.75
N GLU A 187 -6.25 -20.31 -10.75
CA GLU A 187 -6.14 -21.17 -11.92
C GLU A 187 -7.50 -21.72 -12.32
#